data_a5523fb0f5b1594b63fd2af8233add30
#
_entry.id   a5523fb0f5b1594b63fd2af8233add30
#
_cell.length_a   1.000
_cell.length_b   1.000
_cell.length_c   1.000
_cell.angle_alpha   90.00
_cell.angle_beta   90.00
_cell.angle_gamma   90.00
#
_symmetry.space_group_name_H-M   'P 1'
#
loop_
_entity.id
_entity.type
_entity.pdbx_description
1 polymer ?
#
loop_
_entity_poly.entity_id
_entity_poly.type
_entity_poly.pdbx_seq_one_letter_code
_entity_poly.pdbx_strand_id
1 'polypeptide(L)'
;MTDPDGEQSTYAQAGVDIEAAGHAVELIKQRVRSASRPEVVGDLGGFAGLFALDPAKYRRPLLASSTDGVGTKLVIARQLGRHDTVGIDLVAMVVDDLVVCGAEPLFLLDYVACGKVIPERMAEIVTGIAEGCRVAGCALLGGETAEHPGVMEAEAYDLAGTGIGIVEADDLLGSDRVRPGDVVLAMASSGLHSNGYSLVRHVLLGARPMRLDATPDELAGAMVGDTLLTPTRIYARDCLALVAETDVHAFAHITGGGLAANLSRVLPDTLDAVIDRGSWSLPPVFHLVAGRGHVPAAEMERTFNMGVGMLALVPADQVDRALATLMSRRVPAWAVGEVVPGTGAVRLVGDHPG
;
A
#
# COMPACT_ATOMS: atom_id res chain seq x y z
N MET A 1 -20.37 -29.79 28.17
CA MET A 1 -21.52 -30.54 27.63
C MET A 1 -20.94 -31.69 26.84
N THR A 2 -21.29 -32.92 27.16
CA THR A 2 -20.95 -34.08 26.35
C THR A 2 -21.94 -34.15 25.21
N ASP A 3 -21.45 -34.36 23.98
CA ASP A 3 -22.24 -34.70 22.82
C ASP A 3 -23.10 -35.94 23.16
N PRO A 4 -24.33 -36.11 22.60
CA PRO A 4 -25.21 -37.27 22.86
C PRO A 4 -24.54 -38.61 22.62
N ASP A 5 -23.45 -38.68 21.83
CA ASP A 5 -22.68 -39.89 21.53
C ASP A 5 -21.47 -40.14 22.45
N GLY A 6 -21.22 -39.31 23.47
CA GLY A 6 -20.17 -39.51 24.48
C GLY A 6 -18.77 -39.14 24.02
N GLU A 7 -18.55 -38.51 22.85
CA GLU A 7 -17.29 -37.99 22.42
C GLU A 7 -16.95 -36.70 23.17
N GLN A 8 -15.65 -36.55 23.55
CA GLN A 8 -15.17 -35.32 24.19
C GLN A 8 -15.03 -34.22 23.13
N SER A 9 -15.72 -33.10 23.34
CA SER A 9 -15.57 -31.93 22.46
C SER A 9 -14.15 -31.36 22.58
N THR A 10 -13.50 -31.18 21.44
CA THR A 10 -12.16 -30.59 21.33
C THR A 10 -12.21 -29.22 20.66
N TYR A 11 -11.15 -28.40 20.87
CA TYR A 11 -11.04 -27.09 20.24
C TYR A 11 -10.94 -27.19 18.72
N ALA A 12 -10.27 -28.24 18.21
CA ALA A 12 -10.19 -28.55 16.78
C ALA A 12 -11.58 -28.89 16.16
N GLN A 13 -12.44 -29.64 16.91
CA GLN A 13 -13.83 -29.90 16.51
C GLN A 13 -14.69 -28.62 16.51
N ALA A 14 -14.32 -27.64 17.35
CA ALA A 14 -14.94 -26.32 17.34
C ALA A 14 -14.42 -25.39 16.24
N GLY A 15 -13.48 -25.88 15.38
CA GLY A 15 -12.99 -25.17 14.19
C GLY A 15 -11.68 -24.43 14.38
N VAL A 16 -10.98 -24.62 15.52
CA VAL A 16 -9.67 -23.98 15.78
C VAL A 16 -8.58 -25.05 15.89
N ASP A 17 -7.61 -25.06 14.96
CA ASP A 17 -6.54 -26.02 14.87
C ASP A 17 -5.19 -25.44 15.34
N ILE A 18 -4.87 -25.68 16.62
CA ILE A 18 -3.62 -25.19 17.25
C ILE A 18 -2.37 -25.79 16.58
N GLU A 19 -2.42 -27.04 16.09
CA GLU A 19 -1.27 -27.68 15.45
C GLU A 19 -0.99 -27.06 14.08
N ALA A 20 -2.04 -26.79 13.29
CA ALA A 20 -1.93 -26.06 12.02
C ALA A 20 -1.38 -24.64 12.23
N ALA A 21 -1.84 -23.93 13.28
CA ALA A 21 -1.30 -22.61 13.63
C ALA A 21 0.18 -22.69 14.01
N GLY A 22 0.60 -23.68 14.82
CA GLY A 22 2.00 -23.93 15.16
C GLY A 22 2.86 -24.23 13.94
N HIS A 23 2.37 -25.03 13.01
CA HIS A 23 3.07 -25.33 11.74
C HIS A 23 3.22 -24.06 10.88
N ALA A 24 2.18 -23.25 10.74
CA ALA A 24 2.27 -21.97 10.03
C ALA A 24 3.38 -21.07 10.60
N VAL A 25 3.47 -20.94 11.94
CA VAL A 25 4.52 -20.17 12.62
C VAL A 25 5.92 -20.68 12.26
N GLU A 26 6.13 -22.00 12.23
CA GLU A 26 7.44 -22.56 11.84
C GLU A 26 7.81 -22.22 10.38
N LEU A 27 6.86 -22.28 9.45
CA LEU A 27 7.08 -21.95 8.04
C LEU A 27 7.48 -20.47 7.83
N ILE A 28 6.97 -19.56 8.66
CA ILE A 28 7.21 -18.13 8.50
C ILE A 28 8.47 -17.62 9.21
N LYS A 29 8.99 -18.31 10.23
CA LYS A 29 10.12 -17.85 11.05
C LYS A 29 11.32 -17.34 10.23
N GLN A 30 11.75 -18.10 9.22
CA GLN A 30 12.87 -17.70 8.38
C GLN A 30 12.55 -16.45 7.54
N ARG A 31 11.29 -16.30 7.09
CA ARG A 31 10.84 -15.16 6.29
C ARG A 31 10.82 -13.87 7.11
N VAL A 32 10.27 -13.94 8.33
CA VAL A 32 10.28 -12.82 9.26
C VAL A 32 11.70 -12.37 9.59
N ARG A 33 12.62 -13.32 9.84
CA ARG A 33 14.05 -12.99 10.05
C ARG A 33 14.69 -12.25 8.87
N SER A 34 14.27 -12.53 7.64
CA SER A 34 14.79 -11.83 6.44
C SER A 34 14.38 -10.36 6.36
N ALA A 35 13.31 -9.98 7.06
CA ALA A 35 12.80 -8.62 7.18
C ALA A 35 13.10 -8.00 8.56
N SER A 36 14.18 -8.43 9.22
CA SER A 36 14.63 -7.87 10.50
C SER A 36 15.55 -6.67 10.30
N ARG A 37 15.66 -5.86 11.35
CA ARG A 37 16.61 -4.74 11.46
C ARG A 37 17.50 -4.95 12.68
N PRO A 38 18.71 -4.32 12.73
CA PRO A 38 19.61 -4.43 13.90
C PRO A 38 18.99 -3.94 15.22
N GLU A 39 18.00 -3.05 15.13
CA GLU A 39 17.28 -2.49 16.28
C GLU A 39 16.24 -3.46 16.88
N VAL A 40 15.90 -4.56 16.20
CA VAL A 40 14.99 -5.58 16.76
C VAL A 40 15.68 -6.33 17.89
N VAL A 41 15.01 -6.39 19.05
CA VAL A 41 15.55 -7.04 20.25
C VAL A 41 14.78 -8.33 20.54
N GLY A 42 15.49 -9.45 20.60
CA GLY A 42 14.93 -10.78 20.81
C GLY A 42 14.54 -11.51 19.54
N ASP A 43 13.87 -12.64 19.72
CA ASP A 43 13.37 -13.49 18.62
C ASP A 43 11.84 -13.46 18.52
N LEU A 44 11.32 -13.96 17.40
CA LEU A 44 9.89 -14.16 17.20
C LEU A 44 9.32 -15.16 18.22
N GLY A 45 8.13 -14.85 18.78
CA GLY A 45 7.40 -15.76 19.67
C GLY A 45 7.27 -15.26 21.10
N GLY A 46 7.73 -14.04 21.41
CA GLY A 46 7.38 -13.35 22.66
C GLY A 46 5.98 -12.74 22.61
N PHE A 47 5.44 -12.32 23.76
CA PHE A 47 4.15 -11.61 23.82
C PHE A 47 4.18 -10.23 23.17
N ALA A 48 5.35 -9.61 23.06
CA ALA A 48 5.54 -8.32 22.41
C ALA A 48 6.84 -8.31 21.61
N GLY A 49 6.82 -7.67 20.46
CA GLY A 49 8.02 -7.30 19.73
C GLY A 49 8.71 -6.11 20.40
N LEU A 50 10.03 -6.15 20.47
CA LEU A 50 10.84 -5.07 21.04
C LEU A 50 11.72 -4.44 19.98
N PHE A 51 11.74 -3.10 19.93
CA PHE A 51 12.56 -2.33 19.01
C PHE A 51 13.35 -1.27 19.78
N ALA A 52 14.68 -1.32 19.67
CA ALA A 52 15.58 -0.40 20.37
C ALA A 52 15.69 0.92 19.60
N LEU A 53 15.27 2.01 20.21
CA LEU A 53 15.57 3.36 19.70
C LEU A 53 16.89 3.84 20.25
N ASP A 54 17.77 4.34 19.38
CA ASP A 54 19.00 5.02 19.81
C ASP A 54 18.66 6.50 20.13
N PRO A 55 18.60 6.90 21.39
CA PRO A 55 18.22 8.25 21.76
C PRO A 55 19.24 9.30 21.33
N ALA A 56 20.47 8.90 20.96
CA ALA A 56 21.49 9.82 20.47
C ALA A 56 21.24 10.29 19.02
N LYS A 57 20.41 9.55 18.26
CA LYS A 57 20.06 9.92 16.88
C LYS A 57 19.01 11.02 16.78
N TYR A 58 18.23 11.25 17.85
CA TYR A 58 17.06 12.11 17.80
C TYR A 58 17.10 13.17 18.90
N ARG A 59 16.69 14.40 18.57
CA ARG A 59 16.58 15.52 19.51
C ARG A 59 15.16 15.68 20.04
N ARG A 60 14.18 15.67 19.13
CA ARG A 60 12.74 15.83 19.40
C ARG A 60 11.93 14.89 18.52
N PRO A 61 12.07 13.56 18.72
CA PRO A 61 11.41 12.57 17.87
C PRO A 61 9.90 12.59 18.03
N LEU A 62 9.19 12.47 16.90
CA LEU A 62 7.77 12.17 16.84
C LEU A 62 7.60 10.74 16.30
N LEU A 63 6.75 9.97 16.92
CA LEU A 63 6.31 8.69 16.38
C LEU A 63 5.10 8.92 15.47
N ALA A 64 5.18 8.44 14.25
CA ALA A 64 4.07 8.35 13.32
C ALA A 64 3.52 6.92 13.32
N SER A 65 2.22 6.75 13.19
CA SER A 65 1.58 5.45 13.06
C SER A 65 0.54 5.47 11.95
N SER A 66 0.48 4.39 11.17
CA SER A 66 -0.55 4.15 10.17
C SER A 66 -1.08 2.73 10.32
N THR A 67 -2.38 2.55 10.08
CA THR A 67 -3.02 1.23 10.06
C THR A 67 -3.90 1.15 8.82
N ASP A 68 -3.70 0.11 8.02
CA ASP A 68 -4.48 -0.13 6.80
C ASP A 68 -4.61 -1.64 6.52
N GLY A 69 -5.39 -1.98 5.49
CA GLY A 69 -5.59 -3.33 4.98
C GLY A 69 -5.37 -3.41 3.47
N VAL A 70 -5.62 -4.59 2.90
CA VAL A 70 -5.52 -4.81 1.44
C VAL A 70 -6.86 -4.59 0.75
N GLY A 71 -7.94 -4.87 1.43
CA GLY A 71 -9.29 -4.75 0.87
C GLY A 71 -9.63 -5.88 -0.11
N THR A 72 -10.56 -5.60 -1.03
CA THR A 72 -11.20 -6.65 -1.83
C THR A 72 -10.35 -7.22 -2.98
N LYS A 73 -9.09 -6.75 -3.15
CA LYS A 73 -8.06 -7.41 -3.98
C LYS A 73 -7.81 -8.85 -3.52
N LEU A 74 -7.97 -9.15 -2.23
CA LEU A 74 -7.85 -10.47 -1.64
C LEU A 74 -8.75 -11.52 -2.32
N VAL A 75 -9.90 -11.11 -2.86
CA VAL A 75 -10.79 -12.02 -3.61
C VAL A 75 -10.13 -12.51 -4.90
N ILE A 76 -9.37 -11.65 -5.58
CA ILE A 76 -8.61 -12.03 -6.80
C ILE A 76 -7.50 -13.01 -6.42
N ALA A 77 -6.76 -12.74 -5.35
CA ALA A 77 -5.72 -13.63 -4.83
C ALA A 77 -6.27 -15.03 -4.53
N ARG A 78 -7.42 -15.10 -3.86
CA ARG A 78 -8.11 -16.36 -3.55
C ARG A 78 -8.54 -17.12 -4.83
N GLN A 79 -9.11 -16.42 -5.82
CA GLN A 79 -9.54 -17.04 -7.07
C GLN A 79 -8.38 -17.60 -7.90
N LEU A 80 -7.21 -16.99 -7.80
CA LEU A 80 -5.99 -17.41 -8.49
C LEU A 80 -5.13 -18.40 -7.66
N GLY A 81 -5.46 -18.59 -6.36
CA GLY A 81 -4.62 -19.37 -5.44
C GLY A 81 -3.19 -18.80 -5.29
N ARG A 82 -3.04 -17.47 -5.36
CA ARG A 82 -1.76 -16.75 -5.27
C ARG A 82 -1.84 -15.72 -4.16
N HIS A 83 -1.06 -15.92 -3.10
CA HIS A 83 -1.18 -15.15 -1.87
C HIS A 83 0.09 -14.37 -1.50
N ASP A 84 1.17 -14.55 -2.23
CA ASP A 84 2.49 -13.97 -1.98
C ASP A 84 2.58 -12.47 -2.33
N THR A 85 1.66 -11.94 -3.14
CA THR A 85 1.68 -10.53 -3.57
C THR A 85 0.93 -9.59 -2.62
N VAL A 86 -0.16 -10.08 -2.01
CA VAL A 86 -1.05 -9.23 -1.19
C VAL A 86 -0.40 -8.76 0.12
N GLY A 87 0.61 -9.47 0.61
CA GLY A 87 1.43 -9.01 1.72
C GLY A 87 2.25 -7.76 1.38
N ILE A 88 2.74 -7.65 0.13
CA ILE A 88 3.42 -6.44 -0.36
C ILE A 88 2.44 -5.28 -0.42
N ASP A 89 1.21 -5.52 -0.90
CA ASP A 89 0.15 -4.53 -0.92
C ASP A 89 -0.12 -3.98 0.49
N LEU A 90 -0.23 -4.86 1.49
CA LEU A 90 -0.46 -4.45 2.89
C LEU A 90 0.64 -3.51 3.38
N VAL A 91 1.90 -3.90 3.18
CA VAL A 91 3.04 -3.09 3.63
C VAL A 91 3.05 -1.73 2.93
N ALA A 92 2.84 -1.69 1.61
CA ALA A 92 2.81 -0.46 0.84
C ALA A 92 1.76 0.53 1.37
N MET A 93 0.53 0.05 1.59
CA MET A 93 -0.57 0.89 2.11
C MET A 93 -0.23 1.54 3.45
N VAL A 94 0.49 0.79 4.32
CA VAL A 94 0.84 1.25 5.66
C VAL A 94 2.07 2.16 5.66
N VAL A 95 3.17 1.75 5.01
CA VAL A 95 4.44 2.48 5.13
C VAL A 95 4.49 3.74 4.27
N ASP A 96 3.78 3.76 3.15
CA ASP A 96 3.73 4.92 2.28
C ASP A 96 2.92 6.07 2.92
N ASP A 97 1.95 5.76 3.79
CA ASP A 97 1.28 6.76 4.62
C ASP A 97 2.18 7.31 5.74
N LEU A 98 3.17 6.54 6.22
CA LEU A 98 4.15 7.04 7.19
C LEU A 98 5.10 8.05 6.54
N VAL A 99 5.61 7.76 5.35
CA VAL A 99 6.60 8.64 4.70
C VAL A 99 6.00 9.93 4.17
N VAL A 100 4.69 10.03 4.02
CA VAL A 100 4.01 11.28 3.63
C VAL A 100 4.38 12.44 4.55
N CYS A 101 4.55 12.20 5.84
CA CYS A 101 4.98 13.21 6.80
C CYS A 101 6.51 13.25 7.01
N GLY A 102 7.30 12.53 6.20
CA GLY A 102 8.76 12.44 6.34
C GLY A 102 9.24 11.38 7.34
N ALA A 103 8.33 10.55 7.90
CA ALA A 103 8.71 9.56 8.88
C ALA A 103 9.43 8.35 8.25
N GLU A 104 10.57 7.95 8.82
CA GLU A 104 11.22 6.68 8.50
C GLU A 104 10.41 5.53 9.10
N PRO A 105 9.92 4.56 8.29
CA PRO A 105 9.27 3.36 8.82
C PRO A 105 10.26 2.52 9.63
N LEU A 106 9.94 2.24 10.90
CA LEU A 106 10.77 1.45 11.79
C LEU A 106 10.39 -0.03 11.76
N PHE A 107 9.12 -0.29 11.98
CA PHE A 107 8.59 -1.66 12.00
C PHE A 107 7.10 -1.70 11.66
N LEU A 108 6.66 -2.91 11.32
CA LEU A 108 5.28 -3.25 11.02
C LEU A 108 4.86 -4.44 11.90
N LEU A 109 3.59 -4.44 12.30
CA LEU A 109 2.86 -5.55 12.88
C LEU A 109 1.72 -5.90 11.94
N ASP A 110 1.48 -7.20 11.70
CA ASP A 110 0.36 -7.66 10.88
C ASP A 110 -0.70 -8.40 11.70
N TYR A 111 -1.91 -8.42 11.20
CA TYR A 111 -3.02 -9.22 11.70
C TYR A 111 -3.68 -9.95 10.53
N VAL A 112 -3.68 -11.28 10.59
CA VAL A 112 -4.33 -12.14 9.62
C VAL A 112 -5.56 -12.78 10.25
N ALA A 113 -6.76 -12.30 9.87
CA ALA A 113 -8.02 -12.96 10.21
C ALA A 113 -8.36 -13.98 9.12
N CYS A 114 -8.70 -15.21 9.48
CA CYS A 114 -9.08 -16.24 8.50
C CYS A 114 -10.21 -17.12 9.02
N GLY A 115 -10.99 -17.70 8.09
CA GLY A 115 -12.03 -18.68 8.46
C GLY A 115 -11.43 -20.00 8.93
N LYS A 116 -10.30 -20.39 8.29
CA LYS A 116 -9.50 -21.56 8.65
C LYS A 116 -8.03 -21.30 8.35
N VAL A 117 -7.14 -21.66 9.29
CA VAL A 117 -5.68 -21.62 9.07
C VAL A 117 -5.29 -22.71 8.06
N ILE A 118 -4.70 -22.27 6.96
CA ILE A 118 -4.04 -23.12 5.95
C ILE A 118 -2.57 -22.73 5.99
N PRO A 119 -1.67 -23.57 6.58
CA PRO A 119 -0.30 -23.18 6.88
C PRO A 119 0.48 -22.65 5.69
N GLU A 120 0.35 -23.28 4.52
CA GLU A 120 1.05 -22.88 3.30
C GLU A 120 0.57 -21.51 2.81
N ARG A 121 -0.74 -21.23 2.87
CA ARG A 121 -1.31 -19.93 2.53
C ARG A 121 -0.81 -18.83 3.47
N MET A 122 -0.76 -19.11 4.79
CA MET A 122 -0.22 -18.17 5.78
C MET A 122 1.25 -17.88 5.48
N ALA A 123 2.03 -18.91 5.13
CA ALA A 123 3.43 -18.74 4.76
C ALA A 123 3.61 -17.88 3.50
N GLU A 124 2.77 -18.03 2.47
CA GLU A 124 2.78 -17.18 1.28
C GLU A 124 2.47 -15.72 1.63
N ILE A 125 1.39 -15.47 2.40
CA ILE A 125 1.00 -14.12 2.83
C ILE A 125 2.14 -13.45 3.58
N VAL A 126 2.69 -14.10 4.60
CA VAL A 126 3.78 -13.54 5.41
C VAL A 126 5.07 -13.40 4.61
N THR A 127 5.30 -14.24 3.60
CA THR A 127 6.41 -14.04 2.65
C THR A 127 6.27 -12.71 1.91
N GLY A 128 5.06 -12.38 1.43
CA GLY A 128 4.79 -11.09 0.81
C GLY A 128 4.95 -9.91 1.77
N ILE A 129 4.50 -10.05 3.03
CA ILE A 129 4.68 -9.01 4.06
C ILE A 129 6.17 -8.79 4.34
N ALA A 130 6.94 -9.86 4.55
CA ALA A 130 8.38 -9.78 4.80
C ALA A 130 9.13 -9.14 3.62
N GLU A 131 8.77 -9.48 2.38
CA GLU A 131 9.35 -8.85 1.19
C GLU A 131 9.01 -7.36 1.12
N GLY A 132 7.74 -6.99 1.38
CA GLY A 132 7.33 -5.59 1.47
C GLY A 132 8.12 -4.81 2.52
N CYS A 133 8.28 -5.36 3.72
CA CYS A 133 9.07 -4.76 4.80
C CYS A 133 10.54 -4.59 4.39
N ARG A 134 11.13 -5.59 3.73
CA ARG A 134 12.51 -5.52 3.20
C ARG A 134 12.66 -4.41 2.16
N VAL A 135 11.71 -4.27 1.25
CA VAL A 135 11.68 -3.18 0.25
C VAL A 135 11.53 -1.83 0.94
N ALA A 136 10.60 -1.69 1.87
CA ALA A 136 10.36 -0.47 2.65
C ALA A 136 11.54 -0.10 3.54
N GLY A 137 12.31 -1.09 4.02
CA GLY A 137 13.40 -0.89 4.96
C GLY A 137 12.97 -0.87 6.42
N CYS A 138 11.79 -1.40 6.73
CA CYS A 138 11.31 -1.57 8.10
C CYS A 138 11.42 -3.04 8.54
N ALA A 139 11.29 -3.30 9.83
CA ALA A 139 11.25 -4.66 10.37
C ALA A 139 9.81 -5.19 10.37
N LEU A 140 9.62 -6.47 10.04
CA LEU A 140 8.42 -7.20 10.45
C LEU A 140 8.64 -7.65 11.89
N LEU A 141 8.07 -6.91 12.84
CA LEU A 141 8.39 -7.07 14.26
C LEU A 141 7.59 -8.17 14.94
N GLY A 142 6.42 -8.49 14.39
CA GLY A 142 5.51 -9.52 14.90
C GLY A 142 4.16 -9.42 14.22
N GLY A 143 3.21 -10.21 14.69
CA GLY A 143 1.87 -10.24 14.15
C GLY A 143 0.99 -11.25 14.87
N GLU A 144 -0.24 -11.42 14.38
CA GLU A 144 -1.21 -12.36 14.91
C GLU A 144 -1.95 -13.05 13.76
N THR A 145 -2.25 -14.33 13.94
CA THR A 145 -3.13 -15.08 13.04
C THR A 145 -4.28 -15.64 13.86
N ALA A 146 -5.52 -15.28 13.51
CA ALA A 146 -6.72 -15.70 14.24
C ALA A 146 -7.71 -16.42 13.33
N GLU A 147 -8.14 -17.62 13.76
CA GLU A 147 -9.25 -18.34 13.14
C GLU A 147 -10.60 -17.83 13.64
N HIS A 148 -11.51 -17.61 12.71
CA HIS A 148 -12.86 -17.08 12.97
C HIS A 148 -13.94 -18.03 12.42
N PRO A 149 -14.02 -19.29 12.91
CA PRO A 149 -15.01 -20.24 12.46
C PRO A 149 -16.43 -19.72 12.77
N GLY A 150 -17.32 -19.80 11.79
CA GLY A 150 -18.70 -19.30 11.90
C GLY A 150 -18.86 -17.78 11.71
N VAL A 151 -17.76 -17.00 11.71
CA VAL A 151 -17.74 -15.56 11.37
C VAL A 151 -17.27 -15.38 9.94
N MET A 152 -16.25 -16.13 9.51
CA MET A 152 -15.72 -16.12 8.16
C MET A 152 -15.88 -17.47 7.50
N GLU A 153 -16.09 -17.47 6.17
CA GLU A 153 -16.03 -18.70 5.37
C GLU A 153 -14.63 -19.31 5.47
N ALA A 154 -14.52 -20.65 5.45
CA ALA A 154 -13.24 -21.37 5.65
C ALA A 154 -12.10 -20.88 4.73
N GLU A 155 -12.42 -20.55 3.47
CA GLU A 155 -11.43 -20.06 2.49
C GLU A 155 -11.19 -18.55 2.56
N ALA A 156 -11.96 -17.81 3.38
CA ALA A 156 -11.83 -16.37 3.49
C ALA A 156 -10.70 -15.99 4.45
N TYR A 157 -10.06 -14.87 4.14
CA TYR A 157 -9.13 -14.20 5.04
C TYR A 157 -9.16 -12.69 4.79
N ASP A 158 -8.73 -11.94 5.79
CA ASP A 158 -8.48 -10.50 5.71
C ASP A 158 -7.14 -10.16 6.33
N LEU A 159 -6.54 -9.09 5.86
CA LEU A 159 -5.21 -8.62 6.28
C LEU A 159 -5.32 -7.19 6.78
N ALA A 160 -4.74 -6.94 7.94
CA ALA A 160 -4.50 -5.59 8.45
C ALA A 160 -3.04 -5.48 8.91
N GLY A 161 -2.48 -4.29 8.83
CA GLY A 161 -1.15 -4.00 9.32
C GLY A 161 -1.11 -2.67 10.07
N THR A 162 -0.22 -2.57 11.04
CA THR A 162 0.07 -1.32 11.75
C THR A 162 1.56 -1.06 11.65
N GLY A 163 1.93 0.06 11.04
CA GLY A 163 3.29 0.53 10.94
C GLY A 163 3.59 1.64 11.92
N ILE A 164 4.82 1.64 12.43
CA ILE A 164 5.36 2.71 13.25
C ILE A 164 6.58 3.30 12.54
N GLY A 165 6.59 4.62 12.41
CA GLY A 165 7.70 5.39 11.88
C GLY A 165 8.16 6.46 12.87
N ILE A 166 9.26 7.12 12.54
CA ILE A 166 9.86 8.18 13.35
C ILE A 166 10.30 9.34 12.47
N VAL A 167 10.08 10.54 12.93
CA VAL A 167 10.54 11.78 12.27
C VAL A 167 10.98 12.80 13.33
N GLU A 168 11.98 13.64 13.04
CA GLU A 168 12.28 14.81 13.87
C GLU A 168 11.15 15.84 13.74
N ALA A 169 10.73 16.43 14.85
CA ALA A 169 9.67 17.43 14.85
C ALA A 169 9.96 18.64 13.94
N ASP A 170 11.24 19.00 13.80
CA ASP A 170 11.67 20.12 12.96
C ASP A 170 11.71 19.75 11.46
N ASP A 171 11.70 18.43 11.13
CA ASP A 171 11.75 17.89 9.77
C ASP A 171 10.37 17.40 9.26
N LEU A 172 9.32 17.58 10.07
CA LEU A 172 7.97 17.17 9.71
C LEU A 172 7.53 17.84 8.40
N LEU A 173 7.09 17.03 7.42
CA LEU A 173 6.54 17.48 6.14
C LEU A 173 5.03 17.70 6.23
N GLY A 174 4.50 18.56 5.36
CA GLY A 174 3.07 18.81 5.27
C GLY A 174 2.72 20.21 4.81
N SER A 175 1.43 20.57 4.95
CA SER A 175 0.86 21.81 4.43
C SER A 175 1.57 23.08 4.87
N ASP A 176 2.17 23.09 6.07
CA ASP A 176 2.89 24.27 6.58
C ASP A 176 4.15 24.61 5.79
N ARG A 177 4.71 23.65 5.04
CA ARG A 177 5.89 23.86 4.20
C ARG A 177 5.54 24.22 2.77
N VAL A 178 4.34 23.92 2.26
CA VAL A 178 3.94 24.15 0.88
C VAL A 178 3.89 25.64 0.55
N ARG A 179 4.43 26.00 -0.61
CA ARG A 179 4.57 27.40 -1.06
C ARG A 179 3.98 27.58 -2.47
N PRO A 180 3.49 28.79 -2.80
CA PRO A 180 3.16 29.14 -4.19
C PRO A 180 4.40 28.96 -5.09
N GLY A 181 4.23 28.33 -6.24
CA GLY A 181 5.31 28.04 -7.19
C GLY A 181 6.00 26.71 -6.93
N ASP A 182 5.61 25.93 -5.91
CA ASP A 182 6.03 24.55 -5.78
C ASP A 182 5.55 23.74 -6.99
N VAL A 183 6.42 22.91 -7.52
CA VAL A 183 6.09 21.98 -8.61
C VAL A 183 5.62 20.66 -8.03
N VAL A 184 4.54 20.15 -8.57
CA VAL A 184 4.00 18.84 -8.22
C VAL A 184 4.65 17.79 -9.13
N LEU A 185 5.43 16.89 -8.54
CA LEU A 185 6.04 15.75 -9.23
C LEU A 185 5.19 14.49 -8.99
N ALA A 186 4.90 13.76 -10.07
CA ALA A 186 4.25 12.46 -9.98
C ALA A 186 5.28 11.33 -10.02
N MET A 187 5.06 10.30 -9.22
CA MET A 187 5.75 9.00 -9.29
C MET A 187 4.76 7.96 -9.79
N ALA A 188 5.15 7.23 -10.86
CA ALA A 188 4.29 6.24 -11.49
C ALA A 188 3.83 5.15 -10.53
N SER A 189 2.56 4.78 -10.61
CA SER A 189 2.05 3.57 -9.96
C SER A 189 2.50 2.32 -10.72
N SER A 190 2.42 1.16 -10.05
CA SER A 190 2.60 -0.15 -10.69
C SER A 190 1.32 -0.69 -11.36
N GLY A 191 0.22 0.07 -11.29
CA GLY A 191 -1.10 -0.29 -11.75
C GLY A 191 -2.18 0.22 -10.81
N LEU A 192 -3.21 -0.59 -10.55
CA LEU A 192 -4.34 -0.23 -9.68
C LEU A 192 -3.95 -0.05 -8.20
N HIS A 193 -2.83 -0.61 -7.78
CA HIS A 193 -2.42 -0.74 -6.37
C HIS A 193 -3.42 -1.61 -5.57
N SER A 194 -3.95 -1.11 -4.44
CA SER A 194 -4.92 -1.85 -3.62
C SER A 194 -6.29 -1.15 -3.52
N ASN A 195 -6.50 -0.05 -4.25
CA ASN A 195 -7.73 0.74 -4.16
C ASN A 195 -8.66 0.49 -5.35
N GLY A 196 -9.97 0.66 -5.14
CA GLY A 196 -10.98 0.55 -6.19
C GLY A 196 -11.36 -0.88 -6.60
N TYR A 197 -10.86 -1.92 -5.92
CA TYR A 197 -11.09 -3.32 -6.30
C TYR A 197 -12.55 -3.77 -6.20
N SER A 198 -13.38 -3.13 -5.42
CA SER A 198 -14.82 -3.40 -5.42
C SER A 198 -15.44 -3.04 -6.77
N LEU A 199 -15.06 -1.90 -7.37
CA LEU A 199 -15.48 -1.50 -8.71
C LEU A 199 -14.86 -2.40 -9.78
N VAL A 200 -13.57 -2.71 -9.71
CA VAL A 200 -12.89 -3.64 -10.63
C VAL A 200 -13.60 -4.99 -10.67
N ARG A 201 -13.90 -5.57 -9.52
CA ARG A 201 -14.60 -6.84 -9.41
C ARG A 201 -16.03 -6.76 -9.95
N HIS A 202 -16.74 -5.70 -9.66
CA HIS A 202 -18.09 -5.48 -10.20
C HIS A 202 -18.07 -5.43 -11.73
N VAL A 203 -17.12 -4.70 -12.31
CA VAL A 203 -16.98 -4.49 -13.75
C VAL A 203 -16.47 -5.74 -14.47
N LEU A 204 -15.35 -6.29 -14.00
CA LEU A 204 -14.64 -7.35 -14.71
C LEU A 204 -15.12 -8.76 -14.34
N LEU A 205 -15.63 -8.99 -13.13
CA LEU A 205 -15.99 -10.31 -12.61
C LEU A 205 -17.48 -10.44 -12.23
N GLY A 206 -18.28 -9.40 -12.48
CA GLY A 206 -19.72 -9.37 -12.17
C GLY A 206 -20.59 -10.14 -13.17
N ALA A 207 -21.62 -9.52 -13.69
CA ALA A 207 -22.67 -10.17 -14.50
C ALA A 207 -22.16 -10.84 -15.80
N ARG A 208 -21.06 -10.36 -16.37
CA ARG A 208 -20.35 -10.95 -17.54
C ARG A 208 -18.88 -11.13 -17.19
N PRO A 209 -18.55 -12.14 -16.39
CA PRO A 209 -17.21 -12.28 -15.85
C PRO A 209 -16.19 -12.51 -16.96
N MET A 210 -15.10 -11.75 -16.89
CA MET A 210 -13.90 -11.97 -17.66
C MET A 210 -13.10 -13.10 -17.00
N ARG A 211 -12.53 -14.00 -17.79
CA ARG A 211 -11.65 -15.04 -17.25
C ARG A 211 -10.35 -14.38 -16.77
N LEU A 212 -9.84 -14.80 -15.62
CA LEU A 212 -8.58 -14.26 -15.07
C LEU A 212 -7.36 -14.68 -15.88
N ASP A 213 -7.43 -15.76 -16.65
CA ASP A 213 -6.41 -16.21 -17.60
C ASP A 213 -6.57 -15.60 -19.01
N ALA A 214 -7.55 -14.72 -19.23
CA ALA A 214 -7.72 -14.03 -20.51
C ALA A 214 -6.62 -12.98 -20.72
N THR A 215 -6.26 -12.78 -21.99
CA THR A 215 -5.26 -11.80 -22.45
C THR A 215 -5.90 -10.83 -23.45
N PRO A 216 -6.74 -9.89 -22.99
CA PRO A 216 -7.40 -8.94 -23.89
C PRO A 216 -6.40 -8.00 -24.54
N ASP A 217 -6.74 -7.52 -25.74
CA ASP A 217 -5.86 -6.64 -26.55
C ASP A 217 -5.48 -5.37 -25.79
N GLU A 218 -6.39 -4.84 -24.97
CA GLU A 218 -6.18 -3.66 -24.12
C GLU A 218 -5.01 -3.83 -23.16
N LEU A 219 -4.69 -5.06 -22.74
CA LEU A 219 -3.57 -5.35 -21.83
C LEU A 219 -2.28 -5.74 -22.56
N ALA A 220 -2.22 -5.57 -23.89
CA ALA A 220 -1.03 -5.86 -24.71
C ALA A 220 -0.44 -7.27 -24.49
N GLY A 221 -1.31 -8.28 -24.29
CA GLY A 221 -0.93 -9.67 -24.09
C GLY A 221 -0.71 -10.07 -22.61
N ALA A 222 -0.83 -9.16 -21.67
CA ALA A 222 -0.80 -9.52 -20.26
C ALA A 222 -2.11 -10.19 -19.82
N MET A 223 -2.03 -11.17 -18.93
CA MET A 223 -3.21 -11.80 -18.35
C MET A 223 -3.94 -10.86 -17.40
N VAL A 224 -5.28 -10.92 -17.41
CA VAL A 224 -6.13 -10.15 -16.49
C VAL A 224 -5.73 -10.41 -15.03
N GLY A 225 -5.58 -11.66 -14.62
CA GLY A 225 -5.24 -12.04 -13.28
C GLY A 225 -3.89 -11.51 -12.81
N ASP A 226 -2.86 -11.58 -13.66
CA ASP A 226 -1.52 -11.04 -13.35
C ASP A 226 -1.56 -9.52 -13.21
N THR A 227 -2.28 -8.84 -14.10
CA THR A 227 -2.47 -7.40 -14.05
C THR A 227 -3.19 -6.98 -12.76
N LEU A 228 -4.23 -7.70 -12.36
CA LEU A 228 -4.99 -7.42 -11.14
C LEU A 228 -4.24 -7.80 -9.86
N LEU A 229 -3.28 -8.71 -9.89
CA LEU A 229 -2.42 -9.05 -8.74
C LEU A 229 -1.08 -8.33 -8.73
N THR A 230 -0.81 -7.44 -9.70
CA THR A 230 0.41 -6.61 -9.65
C THR A 230 0.51 -5.93 -8.29
N PRO A 231 1.60 -6.14 -7.52
CA PRO A 231 1.74 -5.55 -6.20
C PRO A 231 1.80 -4.03 -6.25
N THR A 232 1.29 -3.39 -5.22
CA THR A 232 1.45 -1.96 -4.98
C THR A 232 2.93 -1.60 -4.89
N ARG A 233 3.36 -0.57 -5.62
CA ARG A 233 4.71 -0.02 -5.48
C ARG A 233 4.87 0.58 -4.09
N ILE A 234 5.99 0.27 -3.44
CA ILE A 234 6.40 0.87 -2.16
C ILE A 234 7.32 2.05 -2.46
N TYR A 235 6.96 3.23 -2.00
CA TYR A 235 7.69 4.49 -2.24
C TYR A 235 8.56 4.91 -1.06
N ALA A 236 8.45 4.25 0.09
CA ALA A 236 9.04 4.69 1.35
C ALA A 236 10.52 5.11 1.23
N ARG A 237 11.38 4.24 0.69
CA ARG A 237 12.81 4.57 0.52
C ARG A 237 13.08 5.63 -0.55
N ASP A 238 12.20 5.76 -1.53
CA ASP A 238 12.34 6.74 -2.61
C ASP A 238 11.97 8.13 -2.10
N CYS A 239 10.90 8.23 -1.31
CA CYS A 239 10.51 9.46 -0.62
C CYS A 239 11.57 9.91 0.37
N LEU A 240 12.11 9.02 1.21
CA LEU A 240 13.19 9.34 2.15
C LEU A 240 14.47 9.79 1.43
N ALA A 241 14.77 9.21 0.26
CA ALA A 241 15.89 9.67 -0.56
C ALA A 241 15.66 11.08 -1.12
N LEU A 242 14.43 11.41 -1.53
CA LEU A 242 14.09 12.77 -1.93
C LEU A 242 14.25 13.76 -0.78
N VAL A 243 13.78 13.41 0.42
CA VAL A 243 13.95 14.26 1.62
C VAL A 243 15.42 14.51 1.95
N ALA A 244 16.28 13.50 1.78
CA ALA A 244 17.72 13.62 2.03
C ALA A 244 18.45 14.47 0.99
N GLU A 245 17.96 14.52 -0.26
CA GLU A 245 18.64 15.13 -1.40
C GLU A 245 18.04 16.47 -1.82
N THR A 246 16.80 16.76 -1.45
CA THR A 246 16.04 17.94 -1.89
C THR A 246 15.21 18.52 -0.76
N ASP A 247 14.75 19.77 -0.92
CA ASP A 247 13.83 20.42 0.03
C ASP A 247 12.37 20.07 -0.34
N VAL A 248 11.97 18.83 -0.11
CA VAL A 248 10.58 18.41 -0.29
C VAL A 248 9.71 19.08 0.77
N HIS A 249 8.59 19.68 0.35
CA HIS A 249 7.64 20.31 1.25
C HIS A 249 6.54 19.37 1.74
N ALA A 250 6.01 18.54 0.84
CA ALA A 250 4.97 17.57 1.17
C ALA A 250 4.98 16.38 0.20
N PHE A 251 4.43 15.26 0.64
CA PHE A 251 4.04 14.13 -0.22
C PHE A 251 2.53 13.91 -0.12
N ALA A 252 1.94 13.30 -1.16
CA ALA A 252 0.58 12.80 -1.12
C ALA A 252 0.54 11.38 -1.68
N HIS A 253 0.16 10.40 -0.86
CA HIS A 253 -0.05 9.02 -1.26
C HIS A 253 -1.42 8.89 -1.93
N ILE A 254 -1.45 8.40 -3.18
CA ILE A 254 -2.68 8.36 -3.96
C ILE A 254 -3.39 7.02 -3.74
N THR A 255 -4.37 7.05 -2.87
CA THR A 255 -5.21 5.92 -2.46
C THR A 255 -6.68 6.15 -2.86
N GLY A 256 -7.64 5.58 -2.14
CA GLY A 256 -9.06 5.84 -2.35
C GLY A 256 -9.40 7.33 -2.31
N GLY A 257 -10.30 7.77 -3.18
CA GLY A 257 -10.57 9.19 -3.42
C GLY A 257 -9.82 9.77 -4.62
N GLY A 258 -8.77 9.09 -5.11
CA GLY A 258 -7.99 9.49 -6.28
C GLY A 258 -7.04 10.66 -6.03
N LEU A 259 -6.42 11.15 -7.11
CA LEU A 259 -5.35 12.14 -7.03
C LEU A 259 -5.81 13.45 -6.35
N ALA A 260 -6.92 14.01 -6.78
CA ALA A 260 -7.36 15.32 -6.31
C ALA A 260 -7.67 15.33 -4.80
N ALA A 261 -8.41 14.33 -4.31
CA ALA A 261 -8.79 14.27 -2.90
C ALA A 261 -7.59 14.00 -1.98
N ASN A 262 -6.59 13.21 -2.42
CA ASN A 262 -5.40 12.96 -1.61
C ASN A 262 -4.43 14.15 -1.63
N LEU A 263 -4.24 14.81 -2.79
CA LEU A 263 -3.40 16.00 -2.86
C LEU A 263 -3.96 17.16 -2.03
N SER A 264 -5.28 17.35 -2.01
CA SER A 264 -5.90 18.44 -1.21
C SER A 264 -5.63 18.31 0.30
N ARG A 265 -5.36 17.10 0.81
CA ARG A 265 -5.07 16.88 2.25
C ARG A 265 -3.76 17.51 2.70
N VAL A 266 -2.86 17.79 1.78
CA VAL A 266 -1.53 18.36 2.07
C VAL A 266 -1.38 19.79 1.58
N LEU A 267 -2.44 20.39 1.06
CA LEU A 267 -2.45 21.81 0.70
C LEU A 267 -2.97 22.66 1.86
N PRO A 268 -2.40 23.85 2.09
CA PRO A 268 -3.01 24.83 3.00
C PRO A 268 -4.24 25.47 2.34
N ASP A 269 -5.18 25.97 3.14
CA ASP A 269 -6.45 26.58 2.69
C ASP A 269 -6.27 27.83 1.79
N THR A 270 -5.05 28.30 1.59
CA THR A 270 -4.71 29.48 0.80
C THR A 270 -4.05 29.16 -0.54
N LEU A 271 -3.83 27.89 -0.84
CA LEU A 271 -3.16 27.43 -2.05
C LEU A 271 -3.94 26.33 -2.76
N ASP A 272 -4.03 26.43 -4.08
CA ASP A 272 -4.56 25.41 -4.98
C ASP A 272 -3.42 24.65 -5.64
N ALA A 273 -3.68 23.44 -6.13
CA ALA A 273 -2.83 22.75 -7.09
C ALA A 273 -3.52 22.63 -8.44
N VAL A 274 -2.78 22.91 -9.51
CA VAL A 274 -3.25 22.74 -10.90
C VAL A 274 -2.48 21.59 -11.52
N ILE A 275 -3.17 20.53 -11.89
CA ILE A 275 -2.61 19.27 -12.40
C ILE A 275 -3.01 19.11 -13.87
N ASP A 276 -2.01 18.95 -14.75
CA ASP A 276 -2.21 18.74 -16.18
C ASP A 276 -2.29 17.25 -16.51
N ARG A 277 -3.48 16.75 -16.87
CA ARG A 277 -3.70 15.37 -17.35
C ARG A 277 -2.94 15.08 -18.62
N GLY A 278 -2.63 16.07 -19.46
CA GLY A 278 -1.85 15.92 -20.67
C GLY A 278 -0.41 15.47 -20.45
N SER A 279 0.08 15.53 -19.21
CA SER A 279 1.46 15.18 -18.87
C SER A 279 1.75 13.67 -18.79
N TRP A 280 0.72 12.79 -18.79
CA TRP A 280 0.93 11.34 -18.79
C TRP A 280 -0.19 10.55 -19.46
N SER A 281 0.16 9.40 -20.05
CA SER A 281 -0.80 8.41 -20.59
C SER A 281 -1.24 7.44 -19.47
N LEU A 282 -2.51 7.05 -19.51
CA LEU A 282 -3.05 6.09 -18.55
C LEU A 282 -2.50 4.68 -18.80
N PRO A 283 -2.11 3.95 -17.76
CA PRO A 283 -1.82 2.52 -17.88
C PRO A 283 -3.02 1.73 -18.44
N PRO A 284 -2.79 0.69 -19.27
CA PRO A 284 -3.81 -0.06 -19.98
C PRO A 284 -4.98 -0.58 -19.13
N VAL A 285 -4.72 -0.95 -17.89
CA VAL A 285 -5.73 -1.50 -16.97
C VAL A 285 -6.86 -0.50 -16.69
N PHE A 286 -6.59 0.81 -16.68
CA PHE A 286 -7.62 1.84 -16.48
C PHE A 286 -8.54 1.94 -17.69
N HIS A 287 -8.01 1.83 -18.91
CA HIS A 287 -8.81 1.77 -20.14
C HIS A 287 -9.71 0.52 -20.17
N LEU A 288 -9.17 -0.64 -19.75
CA LEU A 288 -9.94 -1.88 -19.65
C LEU A 288 -11.12 -1.74 -18.70
N VAL A 289 -10.89 -1.20 -17.49
CA VAL A 289 -11.96 -1.01 -16.49
C VAL A 289 -12.98 0.00 -16.97
N ALA A 290 -12.54 1.16 -17.46
CA ALA A 290 -13.44 2.21 -17.96
C ALA A 290 -14.31 1.71 -19.12
N GLY A 291 -13.70 1.06 -20.14
CA GLY A 291 -14.41 0.59 -21.32
C GLY A 291 -15.39 -0.54 -21.03
N ARG A 292 -14.99 -1.54 -20.23
CA ARG A 292 -15.83 -2.68 -19.88
C ARG A 292 -17.01 -2.30 -19.00
N GLY A 293 -16.79 -1.36 -18.06
CA GLY A 293 -17.81 -0.90 -17.11
C GLY A 293 -18.60 0.31 -17.60
N HIS A 294 -18.23 0.90 -18.73
CA HIS A 294 -18.72 2.23 -19.13
C HIS A 294 -18.62 3.25 -17.97
N VAL A 295 -17.50 3.14 -17.21
CA VAL A 295 -17.29 3.97 -16.02
C VAL A 295 -16.93 5.39 -16.47
N PRO A 296 -17.69 6.42 -16.02
CA PRO A 296 -17.37 7.80 -16.37
C PRO A 296 -15.97 8.22 -15.91
N ALA A 297 -15.29 9.08 -16.66
CA ALA A 297 -13.94 9.55 -16.34
C ALA A 297 -13.84 10.14 -14.92
N ALA A 298 -14.82 10.94 -14.50
CA ALA A 298 -14.87 11.50 -13.14
C ALA A 298 -14.96 10.42 -12.04
N GLU A 299 -15.63 9.30 -12.30
CA GLU A 299 -15.68 8.18 -11.35
C GLU A 299 -14.37 7.39 -11.34
N MET A 300 -13.73 7.22 -12.49
CA MET A 300 -12.38 6.64 -12.58
C MET A 300 -11.39 7.45 -11.75
N GLU A 301 -11.34 8.78 -11.93
CA GLU A 301 -10.44 9.67 -11.21
C GLU A 301 -10.71 9.73 -9.71
N ARG A 302 -11.97 9.57 -9.29
CA ARG A 302 -12.34 9.54 -7.87
C ARG A 302 -12.04 8.20 -7.20
N THR A 303 -11.97 7.12 -7.97
CA THR A 303 -11.81 5.76 -7.44
C THR A 303 -10.37 5.30 -7.48
N PHE A 304 -9.61 5.68 -8.52
CA PHE A 304 -8.32 5.11 -8.84
C PHE A 304 -7.19 6.15 -8.84
N ASN A 305 -5.97 5.65 -8.76
CA ASN A 305 -4.74 6.44 -8.82
C ASN A 305 -4.40 6.94 -10.24
N MET A 306 -5.08 6.44 -11.27
CA MET A 306 -4.92 6.81 -12.69
C MET A 306 -3.46 6.77 -13.19
N GLY A 307 -2.62 5.90 -12.63
CA GLY A 307 -1.21 5.76 -13.00
C GLY A 307 -0.22 6.55 -12.13
N VAL A 308 -0.70 7.30 -11.16
CA VAL A 308 0.13 8.08 -10.22
C VAL A 308 -0.05 7.55 -8.81
N GLY A 309 0.99 6.97 -8.20
CA GLY A 309 0.86 6.39 -6.86
C GLY A 309 1.31 7.30 -5.73
N MET A 310 2.25 8.21 -6.00
CA MET A 310 2.76 9.18 -5.03
C MET A 310 2.99 10.51 -5.71
N LEU A 311 2.69 11.61 -5.03
CA LEU A 311 3.06 12.97 -5.42
C LEU A 311 4.08 13.54 -4.45
N ALA A 312 5.02 14.35 -4.97
CA ALA A 312 5.93 15.17 -4.17
C ALA A 312 5.81 16.64 -4.58
N LEU A 313 5.71 17.53 -3.61
CA LEU A 313 5.72 18.98 -3.80
C LEU A 313 7.10 19.51 -3.48
N VAL A 314 7.77 20.09 -4.47
CA VAL A 314 9.15 20.56 -4.35
C VAL A 314 9.29 21.99 -4.88
N PRO A 315 10.23 22.80 -4.34
CA PRO A 315 10.58 24.08 -4.93
C PRO A 315 10.98 23.96 -6.40
N ALA A 316 10.63 24.94 -7.23
CA ALA A 316 10.87 24.89 -8.67
C ALA A 316 12.36 24.70 -9.04
N ASP A 317 13.29 25.23 -8.24
CA ASP A 317 14.73 25.08 -8.43
C ASP A 317 15.28 23.72 -7.99
N GLN A 318 14.48 22.88 -7.34
CA GLN A 318 14.84 21.52 -6.91
C GLN A 318 14.33 20.42 -7.85
N VAL A 319 13.50 20.76 -8.86
CA VAL A 319 12.83 19.80 -9.76
C VAL A 319 13.82 18.88 -10.45
N ASP A 320 14.84 19.42 -11.10
CA ASP A 320 15.82 18.63 -11.85
C ASP A 320 16.58 17.66 -10.93
N ARG A 321 16.92 18.09 -9.72
CA ARG A 321 17.58 17.25 -8.72
C ARG A 321 16.66 16.15 -8.24
N ALA A 322 15.40 16.48 -7.95
CA ALA A 322 14.40 15.49 -7.52
C ALA A 322 14.16 14.42 -8.58
N LEU A 323 13.98 14.82 -9.85
CA LEU A 323 13.81 13.89 -10.96
C LEU A 323 15.06 13.03 -11.19
N ALA A 324 16.27 13.60 -11.08
CA ALA A 324 17.52 12.84 -11.17
C ALA A 324 17.65 11.81 -10.05
N THR A 325 17.29 12.17 -8.80
CA THR A 325 17.25 11.24 -7.67
C THR A 325 16.32 10.08 -7.93
N LEU A 326 15.07 10.32 -8.35
CA LEU A 326 14.08 9.29 -8.66
C LEU A 326 14.53 8.41 -9.84
N MET A 327 15.08 8.98 -10.90
CA MET A 327 15.61 8.26 -12.05
C MET A 327 16.76 7.31 -11.65
N SER A 328 17.68 7.74 -10.79
CA SER A 328 18.77 6.89 -10.28
C SER A 328 18.26 5.68 -9.51
N ARG A 329 17.09 5.80 -8.91
CA ARG A 329 16.37 4.78 -8.17
C ARG A 329 15.37 3.96 -9.03
N ARG A 330 15.33 4.23 -10.34
CA ARG A 330 14.43 3.58 -11.31
C ARG A 330 12.94 3.79 -11.00
N VAL A 331 12.60 4.96 -10.47
CA VAL A 331 11.22 5.40 -10.28
C VAL A 331 10.86 6.31 -11.45
N PRO A 332 9.95 5.91 -12.34
CA PRO A 332 9.46 6.82 -13.38
C PRO A 332 8.71 7.98 -12.71
N ALA A 333 9.15 9.21 -12.99
CA ALA A 333 8.60 10.41 -12.39
C ALA A 333 8.67 11.59 -13.39
N TRP A 334 7.73 12.52 -13.25
CA TRP A 334 7.62 13.69 -14.11
C TRP A 334 6.90 14.83 -13.38
N ALA A 335 7.04 16.07 -13.86
CA ALA A 335 6.24 17.19 -13.38
C ALA A 335 4.82 17.11 -13.94
N VAL A 336 3.81 17.21 -13.08
CA VAL A 336 2.38 17.13 -13.45
C VAL A 336 1.63 18.42 -13.22
N GLY A 337 2.20 19.37 -12.49
CA GLY A 337 1.49 20.60 -12.15
C GLY A 337 2.26 21.51 -11.22
N GLU A 338 1.56 22.51 -10.73
CA GLU A 338 2.12 23.53 -9.85
C GLU A 338 1.13 23.97 -8.76
N VAL A 339 1.69 24.52 -7.70
CA VAL A 339 0.93 25.11 -6.59
C VAL A 339 0.78 26.62 -6.82
N VAL A 340 -0.45 27.11 -6.77
CA VAL A 340 -0.80 28.51 -7.02
C VAL A 340 -1.64 29.07 -5.85
N PRO A 341 -1.74 30.41 -5.68
CA PRO A 341 -2.67 30.99 -4.73
C PRO A 341 -4.12 30.51 -4.98
N GLY A 342 -4.84 30.14 -3.90
CA GLY A 342 -6.17 29.56 -4.05
C GLY A 342 -6.92 29.38 -2.73
N THR A 343 -7.62 28.26 -2.61
CA THR A 343 -8.56 27.96 -1.50
C THR A 343 -8.44 26.53 -0.96
N GLY A 344 -7.35 25.83 -1.21
CA GLY A 344 -7.14 24.43 -0.84
C GLY A 344 -7.65 23.43 -1.90
N ALA A 345 -8.01 23.91 -3.10
CA ALA A 345 -8.61 23.06 -4.12
C ALA A 345 -7.55 22.45 -5.06
N VAL A 346 -7.87 21.27 -5.61
CA VAL A 346 -7.09 20.65 -6.68
C VAL A 346 -7.90 20.69 -7.98
N ARG A 347 -7.31 21.28 -9.02
CA ARG A 347 -7.91 21.40 -10.34
C ARG A 347 -7.17 20.51 -11.34
N LEU A 348 -7.88 19.53 -11.88
CA LEU A 348 -7.37 18.68 -12.95
C LEU A 348 -7.75 19.35 -14.29
N VAL A 349 -6.76 19.70 -15.13
CA VAL A 349 -6.94 20.38 -16.41
C VAL A 349 -6.47 19.51 -17.58
N GLY A 350 -6.93 19.82 -18.81
CA GLY A 350 -6.60 19.05 -19.99
C GLY A 350 -7.19 17.64 -20.00
N ASP A 351 -6.76 16.83 -20.96
CA ASP A 351 -7.16 15.42 -21.13
C ASP A 351 -5.92 14.54 -21.18
N HIS A 352 -6.02 13.28 -20.75
CA HIS A 352 -4.94 12.33 -20.90
C HIS A 352 -4.65 12.04 -22.38
N PRO A 353 -3.37 11.91 -22.77
CA PRO A 353 -3.04 11.42 -24.09
C PRO A 353 -3.66 10.04 -24.34
N GLY A 354 -4.23 9.85 -25.53
CA GLY A 354 -4.87 8.60 -25.94
C GLY A 354 -3.89 7.45 -26.15
#